data_76f9c52042150fb9e8a0aab958d22a1d
#
_entry.id   76f9c52042150fb9e8a0aab958d22a1d
#
_cell.length_a   1.000
_cell.length_b   1.000
_cell.length_c   1.000
_cell.angle_alpha   90.00
_cell.angle_beta   90.00
_cell.angle_gamma   90.00
#
_symmetry.space_group_name_H-M   'P 1'
#
loop_
_entity.id
_entity.type
_entity.pdbx_description
1 polymer ?
#
loop_
_entity_poly.entity_id
_entity_poly.type
_entity_poly.pdbx_seq_one_letter_code
_entity_poly.pdbx_strand_id
1 'polypeptide(L)'
;MPDIAVWNKCDNRCVMCTNMTSFALQDSGQYRLKAQIEKMERYLKGLGRIYLKNPDKAGYVNLTGGEPTLHPDFFPLLAYFRRRLPGLPITLLSNGRRFADRKFAARFAAAARPPFGAAIALHGPNAKTHDPVAGVRGAFGQTVKGLQNLFELAPGLAIEIRIILHKKTIAALPATLKFLLEKFPDTSRYSVTLIHYEIEGMSETNHRSVGLKFAASSKVLAKALPLIRRFADLRLYHFPLCQVSPELRPLCRVTLPREDRVYPPVCSRCAVKRKCLGLMLEYFKKFGAAELKAIRK
;
A
#
# COMPACT_ATOMS: atom_id res chain seq x y z
N MET A 1 -2.32 -0.45 11.05
CA MET A 1 -3.00 0.65 10.30
C MET A 1 -4.50 0.41 10.37
N PRO A 2 -5.30 1.45 10.55
CA PRO A 2 -6.76 1.30 10.57
C PRO A 2 -7.31 1.19 9.15
N ASP A 3 -7.36 -0.02 8.64
CA ASP A 3 -7.87 -0.32 7.32
C ASP A 3 -9.35 -0.69 7.40
N ILE A 4 -10.18 0.02 6.66
CA ILE A 4 -11.61 -0.26 6.54
C ILE A 4 -11.87 -0.86 5.16
N ALA A 5 -12.25 -2.13 5.13
CA ALA A 5 -12.68 -2.78 3.91
C ALA A 5 -14.08 -2.25 3.53
N VAL A 6 -14.13 -1.40 2.52
CA VAL A 6 -15.39 -0.75 2.08
C VAL A 6 -16.10 -1.52 0.96
N TRP A 7 -15.36 -2.35 0.21
CA TRP A 7 -15.92 -3.16 -0.87
C TRP A 7 -15.13 -4.47 -1.05
N ASN A 8 -15.81 -5.57 -1.36
CA ASN A 8 -15.16 -6.87 -1.52
C ASN A 8 -14.89 -7.28 -2.99
N LYS A 9 -15.35 -6.52 -3.98
CA LYS A 9 -15.07 -6.80 -5.39
C LYS A 9 -13.91 -5.97 -5.90
N CYS A 10 -13.16 -6.52 -6.85
CA CYS A 10 -12.04 -5.86 -7.50
C CYS A 10 -12.03 -6.19 -9.00
N ASP A 11 -11.66 -5.25 -9.82
CA ASP A 11 -11.44 -5.43 -11.26
C ASP A 11 -10.00 -5.81 -11.62
N ASN A 12 -9.11 -5.95 -10.62
CA ASN A 12 -7.81 -6.61 -10.73
C ASN A 12 -7.85 -8.03 -10.12
N ARG A 13 -6.87 -8.85 -10.52
CA ARG A 13 -6.56 -10.19 -10.00
C ARG A 13 -5.08 -10.29 -9.65
N CYS A 14 -4.62 -9.38 -8.80
CA CYS A 14 -3.19 -9.24 -8.50
C CYS A 14 -2.60 -10.52 -7.91
N VAL A 15 -1.47 -10.96 -8.47
CA VAL A 15 -0.80 -12.21 -8.06
C VAL A 15 -0.27 -12.19 -6.63
N MET A 16 -0.13 -11.00 -6.04
CA MET A 16 0.38 -10.80 -4.67
C MET A 16 -0.64 -10.10 -3.75
N CYS A 17 -1.93 -10.13 -4.11
CA CYS A 17 -2.97 -9.51 -3.29
C CYS A 17 -3.00 -10.15 -1.88
N THR A 18 -3.01 -9.33 -0.83
CA THR A 18 -3.12 -9.80 0.55
C THR A 18 -4.53 -10.27 0.91
N ASN A 19 -5.54 -9.91 0.10
CA ASN A 19 -6.90 -10.40 0.30
C ASN A 19 -7.02 -11.88 -0.12
N MET A 20 -7.68 -12.66 0.72
CA MET A 20 -7.99 -14.05 0.42
C MET A 20 -9.08 -14.13 -0.65
N THR A 21 -9.10 -15.22 -1.43
CA THR A 21 -10.17 -15.51 -2.40
C THR A 21 -11.55 -15.50 -1.73
N SER A 22 -11.64 -16.01 -0.49
CA SER A 22 -12.87 -16.02 0.31
C SER A 22 -13.42 -14.62 0.57
N PHE A 23 -12.58 -13.59 0.67
CA PHE A 23 -13.05 -12.21 0.81
C PHE A 23 -13.89 -11.75 -0.39
N ALA A 24 -13.46 -12.07 -1.60
CA ALA A 24 -14.21 -11.73 -2.83
C ALA A 24 -15.52 -12.48 -2.96
N LEU A 25 -15.66 -13.64 -2.30
CA LEU A 25 -16.86 -14.50 -2.30
C LEU A 25 -17.87 -14.11 -1.22
N GLN A 26 -17.50 -13.26 -0.25
CA GLN A 26 -18.43 -12.79 0.77
C GLN A 26 -19.64 -12.08 0.15
N ASP A 27 -20.76 -12.12 0.86
CA ASP A 27 -21.96 -11.37 0.46
C ASP A 27 -21.65 -9.86 0.41
N SER A 28 -21.83 -9.28 -0.78
CA SER A 28 -21.58 -7.86 -1.00
C SER A 28 -22.58 -6.96 -0.25
N GLY A 29 -23.70 -7.51 0.24
CA GLY A 29 -24.66 -6.79 1.09
C GLY A 29 -24.04 -6.21 2.35
N GLN A 30 -23.07 -6.92 2.94
CA GLN A 30 -22.32 -6.49 4.12
C GLN A 30 -21.47 -5.23 3.89
N TYR A 31 -21.25 -4.86 2.63
CA TYR A 31 -20.41 -3.73 2.22
C TYR A 31 -21.25 -2.58 1.65
N ARG A 32 -22.58 -2.71 1.52
CA ARG A 32 -23.47 -1.63 1.07
C ARG A 32 -23.44 -0.44 2.03
N LEU A 33 -23.81 0.73 1.54
CA LEU A 33 -23.74 1.99 2.28
C LEU A 33 -24.37 1.89 3.68
N LYS A 34 -25.59 1.33 3.79
CA LYS A 34 -26.27 1.15 5.07
C LYS A 34 -25.45 0.33 6.05
N ALA A 35 -24.95 -0.84 5.61
CA ALA A 35 -24.15 -1.73 6.45
C ALA A 35 -22.83 -1.07 6.87
N GLN A 36 -22.17 -0.32 5.99
CA GLN A 36 -20.96 0.43 6.33
C GLN A 36 -21.22 1.55 7.35
N ILE A 37 -22.34 2.26 7.20
CA ILE A 37 -22.77 3.29 8.17
C ILE A 37 -23.02 2.63 9.54
N GLU A 38 -23.82 1.58 9.59
CA GLU A 38 -24.13 0.87 10.85
C GLU A 38 -22.86 0.37 11.55
N LYS A 39 -21.93 -0.22 10.78
CA LYS A 39 -20.64 -0.68 11.29
C LYS A 39 -19.82 0.46 11.88
N MET A 40 -19.74 1.59 11.18
CA MET A 40 -18.99 2.76 11.65
C MET A 40 -19.65 3.37 12.90
N GLU A 41 -20.97 3.53 12.93
CA GLU A 41 -21.69 4.10 14.09
C GLU A 41 -21.55 3.21 15.33
N ARG A 42 -21.59 1.89 15.16
CA ARG A 42 -21.29 0.94 16.28
C ARG A 42 -19.88 1.12 16.78
N TYR A 43 -18.91 1.23 15.86
CA TYR A 43 -17.52 1.44 16.19
C TYR A 43 -17.30 2.74 16.98
N LEU A 44 -17.87 3.86 16.50
CA LEU A 44 -17.75 5.17 17.18
C LEU A 44 -18.38 5.18 18.57
N LYS A 45 -19.32 4.26 18.84
CA LYS A 45 -19.93 4.04 20.15
C LYS A 45 -19.18 3.02 21.02
N GLY A 46 -18.03 2.51 20.56
CA GLY A 46 -17.28 1.45 21.26
C GLY A 46 -17.96 0.07 21.24
N LEU A 47 -19.00 -0.13 20.43
CA LEU A 47 -19.83 -1.35 20.38
C LEU A 47 -19.37 -2.37 19.31
N GLY A 48 -18.26 -2.16 18.67
CA GLY A 48 -17.78 -3.04 17.61
C GLY A 48 -16.37 -2.72 17.16
N ARG A 49 -15.79 -3.67 16.45
CA ARG A 49 -14.48 -3.45 15.77
C ARG A 49 -14.74 -3.26 14.28
N ILE A 50 -14.22 -2.19 13.74
CA ILE A 50 -13.88 -2.13 12.33
C ILE A 50 -12.46 -2.68 12.27
N TYR A 51 -12.01 -3.32 11.25
CA TYR A 51 -10.67 -3.90 11.07
C TYR A 51 -9.49 -3.09 11.66
N LEU A 52 -9.65 -2.57 12.85
CA LEU A 52 -8.72 -1.72 13.55
C LEU A 52 -8.11 -2.53 14.67
N LYS A 53 -6.87 -2.92 14.52
CA LYS A 53 -6.09 -3.52 15.61
C LYS A 53 -5.80 -2.51 16.73
N ASN A 54 -5.94 -1.18 16.48
CA ASN A 54 -5.79 -0.13 17.51
C ASN A 54 -6.58 1.13 17.14
N PRO A 55 -7.91 1.14 17.33
CA PRO A 55 -8.78 2.25 16.95
C PRO A 55 -8.47 3.56 17.67
N ASP A 56 -8.10 3.48 18.96
CA ASP A 56 -7.98 4.64 19.85
C ASP A 56 -6.72 5.49 19.58
N LYS A 57 -5.81 5.04 18.74
CA LYS A 57 -4.53 5.71 18.46
C LYS A 57 -4.27 5.96 16.99
N ALA A 58 -5.23 5.71 16.13
CA ALA A 58 -5.05 5.91 14.70
C ALA A 58 -5.21 7.39 14.35
N GLY A 59 -4.11 8.05 14.07
CA GLY A 59 -4.09 9.39 13.52
C GLY A 59 -4.57 9.48 12.06
N TYR A 60 -5.11 8.40 11.47
CA TYR A 60 -5.58 8.32 10.09
C TYR A 60 -6.41 7.06 9.83
N VAL A 61 -7.12 7.00 8.70
CA VAL A 61 -7.91 5.85 8.24
C VAL A 61 -7.57 5.53 6.78
N ASN A 62 -7.41 4.25 6.46
CA ASN A 62 -7.34 3.79 5.06
C ASN A 62 -8.68 3.17 4.65
N LEU A 63 -9.20 3.59 3.50
CA LEU A 63 -10.31 2.94 2.83
C LEU A 63 -9.76 1.95 1.82
N THR A 64 -10.03 0.67 2.03
CA THR A 64 -9.46 -0.44 1.27
C THR A 64 -10.53 -1.52 0.97
N GLY A 65 -10.10 -2.71 0.66
CA GLY A 65 -10.94 -3.87 0.40
C GLY A 65 -10.49 -4.59 -0.87
N GLY A 66 -11.41 -4.87 -1.79
CA GLY A 66 -11.09 -5.17 -3.18
C GLY A 66 -10.63 -3.89 -3.89
N GLU A 67 -11.50 -3.28 -4.69
CA GLU A 67 -11.28 -1.94 -5.24
C GLU A 67 -12.39 -1.01 -4.74
N PRO A 68 -12.08 -0.08 -3.80
CA PRO A 68 -13.07 0.81 -3.20
C PRO A 68 -13.86 1.64 -4.21
N THR A 69 -13.22 2.08 -5.30
CA THR A 69 -13.86 2.92 -6.33
C THR A 69 -14.97 2.20 -7.10
N LEU A 70 -15.05 0.87 -7.00
CA LEU A 70 -16.14 0.06 -7.58
C LEU A 70 -17.37 -0.03 -6.68
N HIS A 71 -17.30 0.49 -5.44
CA HIS A 71 -18.46 0.51 -4.56
C HIS A 71 -19.62 1.26 -5.23
N PRO A 72 -20.83 0.69 -5.33
CA PRO A 72 -21.95 1.35 -6.02
C PRO A 72 -22.31 2.70 -5.40
N ASP A 73 -22.20 2.83 -4.08
CA ASP A 73 -22.46 4.07 -3.34
C ASP A 73 -21.15 4.77 -2.94
N PHE A 74 -20.10 4.73 -3.80
CA PHE A 74 -18.76 5.23 -3.45
C PHE A 74 -18.77 6.68 -2.96
N PHE A 75 -19.42 7.59 -3.67
CA PHE A 75 -19.44 9.01 -3.28
C PHE A 75 -20.28 9.31 -2.03
N PRO A 76 -21.48 8.75 -1.85
CA PRO A 76 -22.20 8.81 -0.58
C PRO A 76 -21.37 8.29 0.60
N LEU A 77 -20.63 7.20 0.39
CA LEU A 77 -19.77 6.63 1.41
C LEU A 77 -18.59 7.56 1.78
N LEU A 78 -17.92 8.16 0.78
CA LEU A 78 -16.88 9.15 1.03
C LEU A 78 -17.41 10.36 1.81
N ALA A 79 -18.56 10.89 1.41
CA ALA A 79 -19.21 12.01 2.08
C ALA A 79 -19.55 11.67 3.54
N TYR A 80 -20.03 10.44 3.78
CA TYR A 80 -20.30 9.94 5.12
C TYR A 80 -19.03 9.89 5.97
N PHE A 81 -17.96 9.25 5.49
CA PHE A 81 -16.69 9.16 6.22
C PHE A 81 -16.11 10.55 6.52
N ARG A 82 -16.12 11.46 5.53
CA ARG A 82 -15.61 12.82 5.76
C ARG A 82 -16.40 13.58 6.82
N ARG A 83 -17.72 13.44 6.84
CA ARG A 83 -18.57 14.07 7.85
C ARG A 83 -18.37 13.47 9.25
N ARG A 84 -18.21 12.14 9.34
CA ARG A 84 -18.09 11.45 10.64
C ARG A 84 -16.67 11.50 11.22
N LEU A 85 -15.67 11.74 10.39
CA LEU A 85 -14.27 11.82 10.75
C LEU A 85 -13.66 13.18 10.31
N PRO A 86 -14.20 14.30 10.84
CA PRO A 86 -13.73 15.63 10.45
C PRO A 86 -12.27 15.81 10.85
N GLY A 87 -11.44 16.36 9.95
CA GLY A 87 -10.01 16.59 10.22
C GLY A 87 -9.11 15.36 10.27
N LEU A 88 -9.67 14.14 10.31
CA LEU A 88 -8.84 12.93 10.29
C LEU A 88 -8.33 12.67 8.86
N PRO A 89 -7.02 12.43 8.66
CA PRO A 89 -6.49 11.98 7.38
C PRO A 89 -7.14 10.68 6.91
N ILE A 90 -7.70 10.69 5.71
CA ILE A 90 -8.29 9.51 5.07
C ILE A 90 -7.49 9.21 3.81
N THR A 91 -7.02 7.97 3.65
CA THR A 91 -6.32 7.52 2.45
C THR A 91 -7.12 6.45 1.72
N LEU A 92 -7.41 6.68 0.46
CA LEU A 92 -8.01 5.68 -0.42
C LEU A 92 -6.91 4.79 -1.01
N LEU A 93 -6.93 3.49 -0.74
CA LEU A 93 -6.07 2.50 -1.39
C LEU A 93 -6.76 1.99 -2.64
N SER A 94 -6.18 2.22 -3.81
CA SER A 94 -6.82 1.90 -5.09
C SER A 94 -5.80 1.38 -6.13
N ASN A 95 -6.28 0.59 -7.07
CA ASN A 95 -5.54 0.24 -8.26
C ASN A 95 -5.43 1.39 -9.27
N GLY A 96 -6.16 2.47 -9.07
CA GLY A 96 -6.09 3.71 -9.84
C GLY A 96 -6.82 3.69 -11.18
N ARG A 97 -7.31 2.52 -11.63
CA ARG A 97 -7.83 2.34 -12.99
C ARG A 97 -9.07 3.16 -13.29
N ARG A 98 -10.00 3.25 -12.33
CA ARG A 98 -11.25 4.00 -12.52
C ARG A 98 -11.04 5.50 -12.66
N PHE A 99 -9.94 6.04 -12.16
CA PHE A 99 -9.55 7.44 -12.35
C PHE A 99 -9.11 7.75 -13.79
N ALA A 100 -8.94 6.74 -14.68
CA ALA A 100 -8.76 6.96 -16.11
C ALA A 100 -9.99 7.64 -16.74
N ASP A 101 -11.19 7.41 -16.20
CA ASP A 101 -12.37 8.21 -16.52
C ASP A 101 -12.23 9.60 -15.87
N ARG A 102 -12.08 10.61 -16.73
CA ARG A 102 -11.88 11.99 -16.31
C ARG A 102 -13.05 12.56 -15.52
N LYS A 103 -14.29 12.16 -15.87
CA LYS A 103 -15.49 12.60 -15.14
C LYS A 103 -15.53 12.04 -13.71
N PHE A 104 -15.18 10.75 -13.57
CA PHE A 104 -15.05 10.11 -12.27
C PHE A 104 -13.93 10.76 -11.43
N ALA A 105 -12.76 11.01 -12.03
CA ALA A 105 -11.63 11.65 -11.37
C ALA A 105 -11.97 13.09 -10.91
N ALA A 106 -12.65 13.88 -11.72
CA ALA A 106 -13.12 15.23 -11.35
C ALA A 106 -14.12 15.20 -10.18
N ARG A 107 -15.07 14.27 -10.23
CA ARG A 107 -16.03 14.09 -9.12
C ARG A 107 -15.33 13.65 -7.82
N PHE A 108 -14.33 12.78 -7.93
CA PHE A 108 -13.52 12.36 -6.79
C PHE A 108 -12.74 13.54 -6.21
N ALA A 109 -12.06 14.33 -7.05
CA ALA A 109 -11.32 15.53 -6.63
C ALA A 109 -12.22 16.52 -5.85
N ALA A 110 -13.45 16.72 -6.28
CA ALA A 110 -14.42 17.57 -5.59
C ALA A 110 -14.87 16.98 -4.24
N ALA A 111 -14.95 15.65 -4.12
CA ALA A 111 -15.40 14.95 -2.91
C ALA A 111 -14.29 14.73 -1.88
N ALA A 112 -13.05 14.48 -2.34
CA ALA A 112 -11.88 14.12 -1.53
C ALA A 112 -11.19 15.37 -0.96
N ARG A 113 -11.90 16.13 -0.11
CA ARG A 113 -11.36 17.34 0.51
C ARG A 113 -10.26 17.03 1.53
N PRO A 114 -9.17 17.81 1.59
CA PRO A 114 -8.12 17.64 2.58
C PRO A 114 -8.65 17.60 4.04
N PRO A 115 -7.99 16.83 4.93
CA PRO A 115 -6.85 15.97 4.68
C PRO A 115 -7.27 14.62 4.07
N PHE A 116 -7.18 14.48 2.75
CA PHE A 116 -7.49 13.26 2.02
C PHE A 116 -6.33 12.88 1.10
N GLY A 117 -6.07 11.58 0.94
CA GLY A 117 -5.02 11.06 0.07
C GLY A 117 -5.52 9.89 -0.78
N ALA A 118 -4.80 9.62 -1.86
CA ALA A 118 -4.98 8.43 -2.68
C ALA A 118 -3.64 7.69 -2.83
N ALA A 119 -3.61 6.43 -2.44
CA ALA A 119 -2.47 5.55 -2.58
C ALA A 119 -2.73 4.58 -3.75
N ILE A 120 -2.00 4.79 -4.84
CA ILE A 120 -2.21 4.10 -6.11
C ILE A 120 -1.13 3.06 -6.34
N ALA A 121 -1.54 1.81 -6.59
CA ALA A 121 -0.62 0.71 -6.83
C ALA A 121 -0.07 0.73 -8.27
N LEU A 122 1.26 0.74 -8.43
CA LEU A 122 1.96 0.63 -9.71
C LEU A 122 2.96 -0.53 -9.67
N HIS A 123 2.86 -1.48 -10.60
CA HIS A 123 3.62 -2.73 -10.53
C HIS A 123 4.74 -2.83 -11.57
N GLY A 124 5.03 -1.76 -12.30
CA GLY A 124 6.10 -1.76 -13.28
C GLY A 124 6.08 -0.52 -14.18
N PRO A 125 7.11 -0.35 -15.04
CA PRO A 125 7.27 0.84 -15.90
C PRO A 125 6.44 0.78 -17.18
N ASN A 126 5.81 -0.34 -17.47
CA ASN A 126 5.07 -0.60 -18.71
C ASN A 126 4.04 -1.73 -18.55
N ALA A 127 3.18 -1.92 -19.56
CA ALA A 127 2.16 -2.96 -19.55
C ALA A 127 2.75 -4.38 -19.45
N LYS A 128 3.92 -4.63 -20.06
CA LYS A 128 4.57 -5.95 -20.04
C LYS A 128 4.92 -6.40 -18.60
N THR A 129 5.24 -5.47 -17.72
CA THR A 129 5.56 -5.75 -16.31
C THR A 129 4.34 -5.62 -15.40
N HIS A 130 3.54 -4.57 -15.58
CA HIS A 130 2.42 -4.25 -14.71
C HIS A 130 1.23 -5.21 -14.88
N ASP A 131 0.78 -5.43 -16.12
CA ASP A 131 -0.45 -6.17 -16.41
C ASP A 131 -0.43 -7.62 -15.92
N PRO A 132 0.69 -8.39 -16.07
CA PRO A 132 0.77 -9.74 -15.51
C PRO A 132 0.72 -9.78 -13.98
N VAL A 133 1.12 -8.71 -13.30
CA VAL A 133 1.01 -8.59 -11.83
C VAL A 133 -0.41 -8.25 -11.42
N ALA A 134 -1.02 -7.28 -12.10
CA ALA A 134 -2.42 -6.88 -11.90
C ALA A 134 -3.42 -7.96 -12.33
N GLY A 135 -2.99 -8.92 -13.18
CA GLY A 135 -3.84 -9.98 -13.73
C GLY A 135 -4.86 -9.47 -14.76
N VAL A 136 -4.63 -8.29 -15.35
CA VAL A 136 -5.56 -7.65 -16.29
C VAL A 136 -4.79 -6.90 -17.38
N ARG A 137 -5.07 -7.25 -18.64
CA ARG A 137 -4.52 -6.55 -19.80
C ARG A 137 -5.05 -5.11 -19.87
N GLY A 138 -4.14 -4.15 -20.11
CA GLY A 138 -4.48 -2.72 -20.20
C GLY A 138 -4.54 -2.00 -18.85
N ALA A 139 -4.34 -2.71 -17.73
CA ALA A 139 -4.35 -2.11 -16.40
C ALA A 139 -3.30 -0.99 -16.27
N PHE A 140 -2.09 -1.19 -16.81
CA PHE A 140 -1.03 -0.17 -16.80
C PHE A 140 -1.49 1.16 -17.38
N GLY A 141 -2.03 1.14 -18.61
CA GLY A 141 -2.49 2.35 -19.30
C GLY A 141 -3.57 3.08 -18.53
N GLN A 142 -4.53 2.32 -17.95
CA GLN A 142 -5.60 2.89 -17.12
C GLN A 142 -5.06 3.49 -15.82
N THR A 143 -4.17 2.79 -15.11
CA THR A 143 -3.57 3.29 -13.86
C THR A 143 -2.75 4.56 -14.10
N VAL A 144 -1.92 4.59 -15.15
CA VAL A 144 -1.12 5.79 -15.50
C VAL A 144 -2.01 6.96 -15.91
N LYS A 145 -3.05 6.70 -16.73
CA LYS A 145 -4.03 7.74 -17.08
C LYS A 145 -4.78 8.24 -15.84
N GLY A 146 -5.11 7.35 -14.92
CA GLY A 146 -5.72 7.69 -13.64
C GLY A 146 -4.85 8.61 -12.80
N LEU A 147 -3.54 8.30 -12.67
CA LEU A 147 -2.58 9.17 -12.00
C LEU A 147 -2.48 10.55 -12.67
N GLN A 148 -2.41 10.59 -14.00
CA GLN A 148 -2.39 11.87 -14.74
C GLN A 148 -3.62 12.73 -14.44
N ASN A 149 -4.81 12.12 -14.47
CA ASN A 149 -6.05 12.83 -14.15
C ASN A 149 -6.08 13.32 -12.69
N LEU A 150 -5.60 12.51 -11.72
CA LEU A 150 -5.51 12.93 -10.33
C LEU A 150 -4.54 14.09 -10.14
N PHE A 151 -3.35 14.06 -10.77
CA PHE A 151 -2.40 15.18 -10.70
C PHE A 151 -2.96 16.46 -11.30
N GLU A 152 -3.75 16.36 -12.37
CA GLU A 152 -4.34 17.51 -13.02
C GLU A 152 -5.54 18.10 -12.27
N LEU A 153 -6.46 17.21 -11.83
CA LEU A 153 -7.77 17.60 -11.33
C LEU A 153 -7.85 17.78 -9.81
N ALA A 154 -6.87 17.22 -9.08
CA ALA A 154 -6.84 17.21 -7.62
C ALA A 154 -5.48 17.70 -7.06
N PRO A 155 -5.08 18.97 -7.32
CA PRO A 155 -3.75 19.47 -6.95
C PRO A 155 -3.50 19.47 -5.43
N GLY A 156 -4.54 19.53 -4.61
CA GLY A 156 -4.46 19.46 -3.14
C GLY A 156 -4.54 18.05 -2.55
N LEU A 157 -4.66 17.01 -3.39
CA LEU A 157 -4.73 15.63 -2.93
C LEU A 157 -3.32 15.09 -2.62
N ALA A 158 -3.15 14.48 -1.44
CA ALA A 158 -1.94 13.74 -1.13
C ALA A 158 -1.89 12.43 -1.95
N ILE A 159 -1.01 12.36 -2.94
CA ILE A 159 -0.86 11.18 -3.80
C ILE A 159 0.32 10.35 -3.31
N GLU A 160 0.10 9.05 -3.09
CA GLU A 160 1.12 8.06 -2.81
C GLU A 160 1.15 7.03 -3.94
N ILE A 161 2.31 6.74 -4.51
CA ILE A 161 2.49 5.67 -5.49
C ILE A 161 3.12 4.48 -4.77
N ARG A 162 2.39 3.36 -4.70
CA ARG A 162 2.80 2.13 -4.03
C ARG A 162 3.37 1.11 -5.00
N ILE A 163 4.59 0.67 -4.73
CA ILE A 163 5.28 -0.37 -5.51
C ILE A 163 5.56 -1.54 -4.57
N ILE A 164 4.87 -2.67 -4.80
CA ILE A 164 5.09 -3.89 -4.04
C ILE A 164 6.29 -4.62 -4.65
N LEU A 165 7.31 -4.86 -3.82
CA LEU A 165 8.53 -5.57 -4.21
C LEU A 165 8.36 -7.07 -3.98
N HIS A 166 8.33 -7.82 -5.06
CA HIS A 166 8.29 -9.27 -5.09
C HIS A 166 9.08 -9.80 -6.32
N LYS A 167 9.25 -11.10 -6.44
CA LYS A 167 10.08 -11.73 -7.47
C LYS A 167 9.80 -11.24 -8.90
N LYS A 168 8.53 -10.93 -9.24
CA LYS A 168 8.16 -10.45 -10.59
C LYS A 168 8.42 -8.96 -10.83
N THR A 169 8.55 -8.14 -9.77
CA THR A 169 8.70 -6.67 -9.90
C THR A 169 10.07 -6.17 -9.56
N ILE A 170 10.83 -6.90 -8.71
CA ILE A 170 12.09 -6.40 -8.16
C ILE A 170 13.13 -6.03 -9.22
N ALA A 171 13.27 -6.84 -10.28
CA ALA A 171 14.22 -6.55 -11.35
C ALA A 171 13.86 -5.29 -12.15
N ALA A 172 12.57 -4.97 -12.24
CA ALA A 172 12.08 -3.80 -12.95
C ALA A 172 12.07 -2.51 -12.09
N LEU A 173 12.42 -2.59 -10.79
CA LEU A 173 12.37 -1.44 -9.89
C LEU A 173 13.16 -0.21 -10.41
N PRO A 174 14.42 -0.30 -10.87
CA PRO A 174 15.13 0.86 -11.39
C PRO A 174 14.42 1.51 -12.58
N ALA A 175 13.92 0.69 -13.51
CA ALA A 175 13.15 1.19 -14.67
C ALA A 175 11.82 1.82 -14.24
N THR A 176 11.16 1.28 -13.19
CA THR A 176 9.91 1.85 -12.64
C THR A 176 10.16 3.21 -12.01
N LEU A 177 11.24 3.37 -11.23
CA LEU A 177 11.62 4.65 -10.64
C LEU A 177 11.98 5.68 -11.74
N LYS A 178 12.74 5.26 -12.76
CA LYS A 178 13.05 6.11 -13.91
C LYS A 178 11.79 6.56 -14.63
N PHE A 179 10.86 5.63 -14.90
CA PHE A 179 9.56 5.94 -15.50
C PHE A 179 8.79 7.01 -14.71
N LEU A 180 8.75 6.89 -13.36
CA LEU A 180 8.07 7.88 -12.52
C LEU A 180 8.72 9.26 -12.63
N LEU A 181 10.05 9.34 -12.59
CA LEU A 181 10.79 10.60 -12.72
C LEU A 181 10.61 11.27 -14.08
N GLU A 182 10.44 10.49 -15.14
CA GLU A 182 10.21 11.00 -16.50
C GLU A 182 8.74 11.39 -16.73
N LYS A 183 7.81 10.58 -16.23
CA LYS A 183 6.38 10.77 -16.45
C LYS A 183 5.76 11.80 -15.52
N PHE A 184 6.28 11.90 -14.28
CA PHE A 184 5.83 12.80 -13.23
C PHE A 184 7.04 13.50 -12.60
N PRO A 185 7.67 14.47 -13.29
CA PRO A 185 8.97 15.02 -12.91
C PRO A 185 8.95 15.82 -11.61
N ASP A 186 7.81 16.43 -11.26
CA ASP A 186 7.66 17.15 -9.98
C ASP A 186 7.42 16.15 -8.84
N THR A 187 8.52 15.67 -8.27
CA THR A 187 8.50 14.68 -7.18
C THR A 187 8.02 15.24 -5.83
N SER A 188 7.81 16.55 -5.71
CA SER A 188 7.24 17.17 -4.51
C SER A 188 5.72 16.95 -4.40
N ARG A 189 5.06 16.61 -5.50
CA ARG A 189 3.61 16.42 -5.57
C ARG A 189 3.12 15.05 -5.17
N TYR A 190 4.02 14.10 -4.93
CA TYR A 190 3.66 12.73 -4.54
C TYR A 190 4.75 12.08 -3.70
N SER A 191 4.36 11.08 -2.94
CA SER A 191 5.30 10.18 -2.29
C SER A 191 5.38 8.85 -3.04
N VAL A 192 6.52 8.16 -2.92
CA VAL A 192 6.71 6.79 -3.39
C VAL A 192 6.92 5.88 -2.20
N THR A 193 6.14 4.81 -2.11
CA THR A 193 6.32 3.79 -1.06
C THR A 193 6.71 2.46 -1.69
N LEU A 194 7.93 2.02 -1.40
CA LEU A 194 8.43 0.69 -1.77
C LEU A 194 8.13 -0.27 -0.63
N ILE A 195 7.30 -1.27 -0.89
CA ILE A 195 6.79 -2.19 0.14
C ILE A 195 7.33 -3.58 -0.15
N HIS A 196 8.11 -4.17 0.77
CA HIS A 196 8.42 -5.59 0.67
C HIS A 196 7.11 -6.38 0.82
N TYR A 197 6.86 -7.34 -0.08
CA TYR A 197 5.57 -8.05 -0.13
C TYR A 197 5.25 -8.75 1.20
N GLU A 198 3.98 -8.80 1.52
CA GLU A 198 3.46 -9.56 2.65
C GLU A 198 3.10 -10.98 2.19
N ILE A 199 3.30 -11.98 3.07
CA ILE A 199 2.99 -13.38 2.77
C ILE A 199 1.62 -13.70 3.32
N GLU A 200 0.60 -13.19 2.64
CA GLU A 200 -0.81 -13.35 2.98
C GLU A 200 -1.66 -13.49 1.71
N GLY A 201 -2.80 -14.16 1.80
CA GLY A 201 -3.76 -14.27 0.72
C GLY A 201 -3.16 -14.86 -0.56
N MET A 202 -3.31 -14.16 -1.68
CA MET A 202 -2.78 -14.63 -2.96
C MET A 202 -1.26 -14.66 -3.01
N SER A 203 -0.56 -13.84 -2.22
CA SER A 203 0.91 -13.87 -2.18
C SER A 203 1.43 -15.14 -1.48
N GLU A 204 0.70 -15.69 -0.53
CA GLU A 204 1.00 -16.99 0.06
C GLU A 204 0.72 -18.12 -0.93
N THR A 205 -0.45 -18.13 -1.54
CA THR A 205 -0.84 -19.11 -2.57
C THR A 205 0.16 -19.14 -3.73
N ASN A 206 0.55 -17.96 -4.21
CA ASN A 206 1.47 -17.80 -5.34
C ASN A 206 2.95 -17.72 -4.92
N HIS A 207 3.30 -18.12 -3.70
CA HIS A 207 4.63 -17.90 -3.13
C HIS A 207 5.78 -18.32 -4.05
N ARG A 208 5.67 -19.44 -4.77
CA ARG A 208 6.70 -19.88 -5.72
C ARG A 208 7.02 -18.85 -6.80
N SER A 209 6.04 -18.08 -7.24
CA SER A 209 6.15 -17.09 -8.31
C SER A 209 6.43 -15.67 -7.83
N VAL A 210 6.02 -15.32 -6.61
CA VAL A 210 6.18 -13.96 -6.04
C VAL A 210 7.19 -13.89 -4.90
N GLY A 211 7.56 -15.02 -4.30
CA GLY A 211 8.46 -15.09 -3.14
C GLY A 211 9.78 -14.37 -3.38
N LEU A 212 10.16 -13.51 -2.45
CA LEU A 212 11.36 -12.69 -2.52
C LEU A 212 12.02 -12.62 -1.15
N LYS A 213 13.31 -12.95 -1.07
CA LYS A 213 14.13 -12.77 0.13
C LYS A 213 14.69 -11.35 0.22
N PHE A 214 14.97 -10.88 1.43
CA PHE A 214 15.53 -9.54 1.65
C PHE A 214 16.87 -9.34 0.94
N ALA A 215 17.75 -10.32 0.88
CA ALA A 215 19.04 -10.21 0.21
C ALA A 215 18.89 -9.77 -1.27
N ALA A 216 17.88 -10.30 -1.98
CA ALA A 216 17.59 -9.90 -3.35
C ALA A 216 17.05 -8.47 -3.43
N SER A 217 16.12 -8.11 -2.54
CA SER A 217 15.58 -6.74 -2.46
C SER A 217 16.67 -5.73 -2.15
N SER A 218 17.50 -6.02 -1.15
CA SER A 218 18.60 -5.14 -0.69
C SER A 218 19.60 -4.85 -1.79
N LYS A 219 19.97 -5.88 -2.57
CA LYS A 219 20.90 -5.74 -3.72
C LYS A 219 20.34 -4.77 -4.78
N VAL A 220 19.04 -4.87 -5.08
CA VAL A 220 18.41 -3.99 -6.09
C VAL A 220 18.21 -2.59 -5.54
N LEU A 221 17.78 -2.44 -4.27
CA LEU A 221 17.62 -1.14 -3.62
C LEU A 221 18.96 -0.38 -3.55
N ALA A 222 20.06 -1.06 -3.21
CA ALA A 222 21.40 -0.44 -3.21
C ALA A 222 21.79 0.08 -4.59
N LYS A 223 21.53 -0.69 -5.65
CA LYS A 223 21.78 -0.25 -7.04
C LYS A 223 20.86 0.90 -7.46
N ALA A 224 19.63 0.95 -6.95
CA ALA A 224 18.66 1.99 -7.26
C ALA A 224 18.84 3.28 -6.41
N LEU A 225 19.77 3.30 -5.46
CA LEU A 225 19.99 4.44 -4.54
C LEU A 225 20.12 5.80 -5.27
N PRO A 226 20.85 5.94 -6.38
CA PRO A 226 20.92 7.22 -7.11
C PRO A 226 19.56 7.70 -7.63
N LEU A 227 18.68 6.78 -8.04
CA LEU A 227 17.31 7.12 -8.45
C LEU A 227 16.42 7.42 -7.25
N ILE A 228 16.54 6.64 -6.17
CA ILE A 228 15.79 6.84 -4.93
C ILE A 228 16.00 8.25 -4.37
N ARG A 229 17.22 8.75 -4.37
CA ARG A 229 17.58 10.10 -3.89
C ARG A 229 16.97 11.25 -4.69
N ARG A 230 16.40 11.00 -5.86
CA ARG A 230 15.75 12.01 -6.70
C ARG A 230 14.29 12.28 -6.31
N PHE A 231 13.70 11.45 -5.46
CA PHE A 231 12.33 11.65 -4.96
C PHE A 231 12.34 12.50 -3.69
N ALA A 232 11.47 13.48 -3.62
CA ALA A 232 11.33 14.35 -2.46
C ALA A 232 10.84 13.57 -1.23
N ASP A 233 9.95 12.59 -1.40
CA ASP A 233 9.46 11.70 -0.35
C ASP A 233 9.39 10.25 -0.88
N LEU A 234 10.36 9.43 -0.47
CA LEU A 234 10.34 8.00 -0.73
C LEU A 234 10.47 7.24 0.59
N ARG A 235 9.65 6.21 0.76
CA ARG A 235 9.56 5.42 1.99
C ARG A 235 9.74 3.94 1.70
N LEU A 236 10.36 3.23 2.67
CA LEU A 236 10.52 1.78 2.64
C LEU A 236 9.67 1.16 3.74
N TYR A 237 8.72 0.30 3.36
CA TYR A 237 7.85 -0.43 4.28
C TYR A 237 8.25 -1.90 4.34
N HIS A 238 8.15 -2.47 5.52
CA HIS A 238 8.38 -3.89 5.82
C HIS A 238 9.84 -4.33 5.71
N PHE A 239 10.79 -3.40 5.83
CA PHE A 239 12.22 -3.72 5.84
C PHE A 239 12.81 -3.67 7.25
N PRO A 240 13.43 -4.78 7.74
CA PRO A 240 14.33 -4.72 8.88
C PRO A 240 15.53 -3.81 8.56
N LEU A 241 15.94 -2.95 9.49
CA LEU A 241 17.04 -1.99 9.25
C LEU A 241 18.38 -2.62 8.88
N CYS A 242 18.62 -3.88 9.29
CA CYS A 242 19.81 -4.63 8.93
C CYS A 242 19.77 -5.21 7.50
N GLN A 243 18.63 -5.11 6.82
CA GLN A 243 18.44 -5.60 5.46
C GLN A 243 18.51 -4.48 4.41
N VAL A 244 18.84 -3.28 4.81
CA VAL A 244 19.08 -2.15 3.90
C VAL A 244 20.40 -1.48 4.22
N SER A 245 20.99 -0.81 3.22
CA SER A 245 22.22 -0.05 3.43
C SER A 245 22.00 1.11 4.41
N PRO A 246 23.04 1.61 5.09
CA PRO A 246 22.93 2.72 6.04
C PRO A 246 22.18 3.92 5.50
N GLU A 247 22.39 4.27 4.22
CA GLU A 247 21.79 5.41 3.55
C GLU A 247 20.27 5.26 3.36
N LEU A 248 19.77 4.03 3.28
CA LEU A 248 18.35 3.73 3.11
C LEU A 248 17.60 3.58 4.45
N ARG A 249 18.30 3.39 5.57
CA ARG A 249 17.68 3.22 6.89
C ARG A 249 16.76 4.38 7.29
N PRO A 250 17.10 5.66 7.03
CA PRO A 250 16.19 6.78 7.34
C PRO A 250 14.86 6.74 6.58
N LEU A 251 14.79 6.02 5.45
CA LEU A 251 13.57 5.87 4.66
C LEU A 251 12.63 4.78 5.19
N CYS A 252 13.13 3.87 6.05
CA CYS A 252 12.34 2.79 6.61
C CYS A 252 11.30 3.31 7.60
N ARG A 253 10.08 2.76 7.53
CA ARG A 253 8.99 3.09 8.45
C ARG A 253 8.49 1.83 9.16
N VAL A 254 8.12 1.99 10.42
CA VAL A 254 7.46 0.94 11.19
C VAL A 254 5.95 1.05 10.96
N THR A 255 5.40 0.16 10.16
CA THR A 255 4.02 0.23 9.67
C THR A 255 3.16 -0.95 10.11
N LEU A 256 3.77 -2.06 10.55
CA LEU A 256 3.04 -3.22 11.04
C LEU A 256 2.78 -3.12 12.55
N PRO A 257 1.64 -3.61 13.04
CA PRO A 257 1.36 -3.70 14.46
C PRO A 257 2.30 -4.71 15.14
N ARG A 258 2.35 -4.68 16.47
CA ARG A 258 3.33 -5.46 17.24
C ARG A 258 3.15 -6.97 17.08
N GLU A 259 1.92 -7.43 16.96
CA GLU A 259 1.54 -8.84 16.79
C GLU A 259 1.98 -9.44 15.45
N ASP A 260 2.15 -8.61 14.44
CA ASP A 260 2.59 -9.04 13.09
C ASP A 260 4.12 -9.00 12.92
N ARG A 261 4.86 -8.78 14.05
CA ARG A 261 6.32 -8.63 14.02
C ARG A 261 7.00 -9.53 15.06
N VAL A 262 8.18 -9.99 14.70
CA VAL A 262 9.03 -10.78 15.59
C VAL A 262 10.45 -10.20 15.63
N TYR A 263 11.09 -10.33 16.79
CA TYR A 263 12.51 -10.00 17.00
C TYR A 263 13.27 -11.28 17.38
N PRO A 264 13.83 -12.01 16.40
CA PRO A 264 14.62 -13.22 16.68
C PRO A 264 15.80 -12.96 17.61
N PRO A 265 16.43 -13.99 18.19
CA PRO A 265 17.52 -13.84 19.17
C PRO A 265 18.67 -12.92 18.71
N VAL A 266 19.01 -12.91 17.42
CA VAL A 266 20.02 -12.01 16.84
C VAL A 266 19.71 -10.52 17.09
N CYS A 267 18.44 -10.16 17.27
CA CYS A 267 18.00 -8.79 17.53
C CYS A 267 18.23 -8.36 19.00
N SER A 268 18.55 -9.26 19.93
CA SER A 268 18.73 -8.93 21.35
C SER A 268 19.91 -7.95 21.55
N ARG A 269 20.96 -8.10 20.75
CA ARG A 269 22.18 -7.27 20.81
C ARG A 269 22.24 -6.19 19.72
N CYS A 270 21.12 -5.88 19.05
CA CYS A 270 21.08 -4.90 17.97
C CYS A 270 20.86 -3.48 18.49
N ALA A 271 21.81 -2.58 18.21
CA ALA A 271 21.79 -1.18 18.65
C ALA A 271 20.56 -0.38 18.18
N VAL A 272 19.98 -0.76 17.03
CA VAL A 272 18.83 -0.07 16.42
C VAL A 272 17.49 -0.77 16.64
N LYS A 273 17.43 -1.78 17.50
CA LYS A 273 16.22 -2.60 17.74
C LYS A 273 14.97 -1.76 18.01
N ARG A 274 15.09 -0.70 18.83
CA ARG A 274 13.96 0.17 19.21
C ARG A 274 13.36 0.96 18.03
N LYS A 275 14.15 1.23 16.99
CA LYS A 275 13.76 1.97 15.78
C LYS A 275 13.41 1.05 14.61
N CYS A 276 13.64 -0.26 14.76
CA CYS A 276 13.49 -1.25 13.71
C CYS A 276 12.06 -1.83 13.73
N LEU A 277 11.53 -2.13 12.55
CA LEU A 277 10.29 -2.91 12.40
C LEU A 277 10.42 -4.29 13.08
N GLY A 278 11.64 -4.87 13.12
CA GLY A 278 11.82 -6.30 13.35
C GLY A 278 11.66 -7.07 12.03
N LEU A 279 11.19 -8.30 12.13
CA LEU A 279 10.88 -9.15 10.98
C LEU A 279 9.37 -9.39 10.93
N MET A 280 8.78 -9.35 9.75
CA MET A 280 7.38 -9.74 9.57
C MET A 280 7.19 -11.19 10.03
N LEU A 281 6.15 -11.45 10.81
CA LEU A 281 5.91 -12.77 11.40
C LEU A 281 5.77 -13.86 10.31
N GLU A 282 5.01 -13.60 9.27
CA GLU A 282 4.81 -14.57 8.18
C GLU A 282 6.06 -14.77 7.32
N TYR A 283 6.90 -13.72 7.17
CA TYR A 283 8.23 -13.89 6.58
C TYR A 283 9.10 -14.82 7.43
N PHE A 284 9.11 -14.62 8.75
CA PHE A 284 9.85 -15.47 9.68
C PHE A 284 9.43 -16.94 9.60
N LYS A 285 8.13 -17.20 9.60
CA LYS A 285 7.59 -18.56 9.43
C LYS A 285 8.04 -19.22 8.13
N LYS A 286 8.14 -18.43 7.05
CA LYS A 286 8.43 -18.96 5.72
C LYS A 286 9.93 -19.09 5.41
N PHE A 287 10.72 -18.10 5.81
CA PHE A 287 12.15 -18.00 5.44
C PHE A 287 13.12 -18.07 6.63
N GLY A 288 12.59 -18.06 7.87
CA GLY A 288 13.41 -17.95 9.06
C GLY A 288 14.06 -16.58 9.23
N ALA A 289 15.13 -16.54 10.03
CA ALA A 289 15.83 -15.31 10.41
C ALA A 289 17.31 -15.28 9.97
N ALA A 290 17.76 -16.23 9.17
CA ALA A 290 19.19 -16.39 8.82
C ALA A 290 19.79 -15.17 8.09
N GLU A 291 18.95 -14.37 7.42
CA GLU A 291 19.39 -13.15 6.73
C GLU A 291 19.65 -11.98 7.70
N LEU A 292 19.12 -12.02 8.93
CA LEU A 292 19.24 -10.91 9.88
C LEU A 292 20.64 -10.84 10.49
N LYS A 293 21.13 -9.62 10.68
CA LYS A 293 22.40 -9.32 11.35
C LYS A 293 22.20 -8.21 12.38
N ALA A 294 22.76 -8.38 13.58
CA ALA A 294 22.75 -7.30 14.56
C ALA A 294 23.61 -6.14 14.06
N ILE A 295 23.04 -4.94 14.05
CA ILE A 295 23.82 -3.72 13.83
C ILE A 295 24.47 -3.38 15.17
N ARG A 296 25.79 -3.31 15.21
CA ARG A 296 26.58 -2.89 16.37
C ARG A 296 26.76 -1.36 16.34
N LYS A 297 27.08 -0.79 17.51
CA LYS A 297 27.48 0.62 17.61
C LYS A 297 28.80 0.84 16.87
#